data_9304a43eea29ffea981e43b8740b9761
#
_entry.id   9304a43eea29ffea981e43b8740b9761
#
_cell.length_a   1.000
_cell.length_b   1.000
_cell.length_c   1.000
_cell.angle_alpha   90.00
_cell.angle_beta   90.00
_cell.angle_gamma   90.00
#
_symmetry.space_group_name_H-M   'P 1'
#
loop_
_entity.id
_entity.type
_entity.pdbx_description
1 polymer ?
#
loop_
_entity_poly.entity_id
_entity_poly.type
_entity_poly.pdbx_seq_one_letter_code
_entity_poly.pdbx_strand_id
1 'polypeptide(L)' 'MEEQIEELTLLLLYLTSWTEKEPYGEYQRAWKGYDFDILNKLQSENMIGGSTYKAKSTYITEKGIEKAKELMRKYNIKD' A
#
# COMPACT_ATOMS: atom_id res chain seq x y z
N MET A 1 14.67 9.82 -7.33
CA MET A 1 13.28 10.28 -7.37
C MET A 1 12.25 9.15 -7.47
N GLU A 2 12.52 8.12 -8.28
CA GLU A 2 11.62 6.97 -8.38
C GLU A 2 11.37 6.30 -7.03
N GLU A 3 12.41 6.17 -6.24
CA GLU A 3 12.30 5.56 -4.92
C GLU A 3 11.37 6.35 -4.00
N GLN A 4 11.46 7.68 -4.06
CA GLN A 4 10.59 8.54 -3.27
C GLN A 4 9.14 8.46 -3.73
N ILE A 5 8.91 8.40 -5.04
CA ILE A 5 7.56 8.25 -5.59
C ILE A 5 6.96 6.93 -5.14
N GLU A 6 7.75 5.86 -5.14
CA GLU A 6 7.33 4.56 -4.67
C GLU A 6 6.96 4.60 -3.19
N GLU A 7 7.81 5.22 -2.37
CA GLU A 7 7.54 5.38 -0.94
C GLU A 7 6.27 6.18 -0.69
N LEU A 8 6.13 7.29 -1.37
CA LEU A 8 4.97 8.16 -1.19
C LEU A 8 3.69 7.48 -1.68
N THR A 9 3.79 6.66 -2.73
CA THR A 9 2.63 5.90 -3.22
C THR A 9 2.19 4.89 -2.17
N LEU A 10 3.12 4.14 -1.60
CA LEU A 10 2.80 3.20 -0.54
C LEU A 10 2.17 3.92 0.66
N LEU A 11 2.75 5.05 1.03
CA LEU A 11 2.24 5.83 2.14
C LEU A 11 0.82 6.32 1.88
N LEU A 12 0.54 6.82 0.69
CA LEU A 12 -0.81 7.25 0.32
C LEU A 12 -1.81 6.08 0.34
N LEU A 13 -1.39 4.92 -0.18
CA LEU A 13 -2.23 3.73 -0.11
C LEU A 13 -2.59 3.41 1.34
N TYR A 14 -1.61 3.46 2.23
CA TYR A 14 -1.84 3.19 3.64
C TYR A 14 -2.75 4.24 4.29
N LEU A 15 -2.47 5.52 4.07
CA LEU A 15 -3.23 6.61 4.69
C LEU A 15 -4.67 6.66 4.23
N THR A 16 -4.94 6.22 3.01
CA THR A 16 -6.30 6.20 2.46
C THR A 16 -6.94 4.82 2.55
N SER A 17 -6.30 3.87 3.21
CA SER A 17 -6.82 2.50 3.32
C SER A 17 -7.99 2.42 4.28
N TRP A 18 -8.78 1.36 4.10
CA TRP A 18 -9.85 1.02 5.03
C TRP A 18 -9.64 -0.43 5.48
N THR A 19 -10.26 -0.77 6.59
CA THR A 19 -10.19 -2.14 7.11
C THR A 19 -11.31 -2.97 6.52
N GLU A 20 -10.96 -4.03 5.80
CA GLU A 20 -11.92 -4.97 5.25
C GLU A 20 -11.94 -6.21 6.12
N LYS A 21 -13.11 -6.57 6.63
CA LYS A 21 -13.26 -7.76 7.46
C LYS A 21 -13.70 -8.94 6.62
N GLU A 22 -12.90 -9.99 6.66
CA GLU A 22 -13.18 -11.24 5.97
C GLU A 22 -13.40 -12.34 7.01
N PRO A 23 -14.04 -13.47 6.64
CA PRO A 23 -14.23 -14.57 7.59
C PRO A 23 -12.93 -15.11 8.19
N TYR A 24 -11.80 -14.98 7.50
CA TYR A 24 -10.51 -15.49 7.96
C TYR A 24 -9.54 -14.40 8.40
N GLY A 25 -10.00 -13.15 8.54
CA GLY A 25 -9.12 -12.10 9.05
C GLY A 25 -9.51 -10.72 8.57
N GLU A 26 -8.70 -9.75 8.96
CA GLU A 26 -8.88 -8.36 8.56
C GLU A 26 -7.73 -7.93 7.67
N TYR A 27 -8.05 -7.15 6.64
CA TYR A 27 -7.06 -6.66 5.69
C TYR A 27 -7.21 -5.16 5.51
N GLN A 28 -6.09 -4.47 5.34
CA GLN A 28 -6.10 -3.08 4.93
C GLN A 28 -6.14 -3.03 3.41
N ARG A 29 -7.16 -2.40 2.86
CA ARG A 29 -7.33 -2.29 1.41
C ARG A 29 -7.33 -0.83 1.00
N ALA A 30 -6.90 -0.58 -0.24
CA ALA A 30 -6.86 0.76 -0.80
C ALA A 30 -7.19 0.72 -2.28
N TRP A 31 -7.72 1.83 -2.79
CA TRP A 31 -8.00 1.95 -4.22
C TRP A 31 -6.70 2.06 -5.02
N LYS A 32 -6.71 1.50 -6.21
CA LYS A 32 -5.56 1.48 -7.12
C LYS A 32 -5.66 2.61 -8.14
N GLY A 33 -5.43 3.82 -7.71
CA GLY A 33 -5.45 4.98 -8.61
C GLY A 33 -4.09 5.52 -8.96
N TYR A 34 -3.07 4.66 -9.01
CA TYR A 34 -1.68 5.07 -9.16
C TYR A 34 -1.04 4.42 -10.38
N ASP A 35 0.18 4.85 -10.69
CA ASP A 35 0.95 4.32 -11.80
C ASP A 35 1.14 2.81 -11.68
N PHE A 36 0.86 2.08 -12.75
CA PHE A 36 0.95 0.62 -12.76
C PHE A 36 2.36 0.09 -12.49
N ASP A 37 3.38 0.77 -13.02
CA ASP A 37 4.76 0.30 -12.82
C ASP A 37 5.14 0.39 -11.35
N ILE A 38 4.69 1.44 -10.66
CA ILE A 38 4.94 1.61 -9.23
C ILE A 38 4.18 0.56 -8.44
N LEU A 39 2.90 0.32 -8.78
CA LEU A 39 2.11 -0.70 -8.11
C LEU A 39 2.72 -2.09 -8.31
N ASN A 40 3.17 -2.40 -9.53
CA ASN A 40 3.82 -3.68 -9.80
C ASN A 40 5.10 -3.84 -8.99
N LYS A 41 5.85 -2.79 -8.84
CA LYS A 41 7.08 -2.83 -8.05
C LYS A 41 6.77 -3.06 -6.57
N LEU A 42 5.78 -2.37 -6.04
CA LEU A 42 5.35 -2.57 -4.65
C LEU A 42 4.87 -4.00 -4.42
N GLN A 43 4.16 -4.56 -5.40
CA GLN A 43 3.70 -5.94 -5.31
C GLN A 43 4.88 -6.91 -5.36
N SER A 44 5.86 -6.67 -6.24
CA SER A 44 7.04 -7.52 -6.35
C SER A 44 7.89 -7.50 -5.08
N GLU A 45 7.81 -6.43 -4.31
CA GLU A 45 8.50 -6.30 -3.04
C GLU A 45 7.66 -6.75 -1.85
N ASN A 46 6.50 -7.34 -2.12
CA ASN A 46 5.57 -7.85 -1.11
C ASN A 46 5.02 -6.78 -0.17
N MET A 47 4.94 -5.54 -0.63
CA MET A 47 4.33 -4.45 0.14
C MET A 47 2.82 -4.42 -0.02
N ILE A 48 2.34 -4.81 -1.19
CA ILE A 48 0.90 -4.92 -1.49
C ILE A 48 0.65 -6.25 -2.18
N GLY A 49 -0.61 -6.67 -2.22
CA GLY A 49 -0.99 -7.91 -2.87
C GLY A 49 -2.42 -7.86 -3.38
N GLY A 50 -2.82 -8.92 -4.09
CA GLY A 50 -4.16 -9.00 -4.65
C GLY A 50 -4.42 -8.00 -5.75
N SER A 51 -3.36 -7.41 -6.31
CA SER A 51 -3.47 -6.38 -7.34
C SER A 51 -3.48 -7.03 -8.71
N THR A 52 -4.62 -7.62 -9.07
CA THR A 52 -4.77 -8.16 -10.41
C THR A 52 -5.13 -7.04 -11.36
N TYR A 53 -4.92 -7.30 -12.63
CA TYR A 53 -5.21 -6.34 -13.69
C TYR A 53 -6.64 -5.79 -13.63
N LYS A 54 -7.60 -6.62 -13.23
CA LYS A 54 -9.02 -6.24 -13.19
C LYS A 54 -9.47 -5.71 -11.85
N ALA A 55 -8.68 -5.85 -10.80
CA ALA A 55 -9.07 -5.41 -9.47
C ALA A 55 -8.96 -3.89 -9.34
N LYS A 56 -9.95 -3.28 -8.73
CA LYS A 56 -9.94 -1.83 -8.47
C LYS A 56 -9.23 -1.47 -7.17
N SER A 57 -9.01 -2.45 -6.31
CA SER A 57 -8.35 -2.25 -5.03
C SER A 57 -7.26 -3.29 -4.82
N THR A 58 -6.39 -3.00 -3.88
CA THR A 58 -5.32 -3.88 -3.48
C THR A 58 -5.31 -3.96 -1.95
N TYR A 59 -4.73 -5.00 -1.39
CA TYR A 59 -4.52 -5.03 0.06
C TYR A 59 -3.06 -4.72 0.37
N ILE A 60 -2.84 -4.15 1.55
CA ILE A 60 -1.50 -3.83 2.03
C ILE A 60 -1.06 -4.96 2.95
N THR A 61 0.10 -5.55 2.69
CA THR A 61 0.62 -6.65 3.49
C THR A 61 1.11 -6.14 4.84
N GLU A 62 1.37 -7.06 5.78
CA GLU A 62 1.96 -6.67 7.06
C GLU A 62 3.28 -5.95 6.85
N LYS A 63 4.10 -6.45 5.92
CA LYS A 63 5.36 -5.80 5.56
C LYS A 63 5.13 -4.40 5.04
N GLY A 64 4.11 -4.23 4.19
CA GLY A 64 3.75 -2.91 3.65
C GLY A 64 3.28 -1.96 4.73
N ILE A 65 2.49 -2.45 5.68
CA ILE A 65 2.01 -1.63 6.79
C ILE A 65 3.18 -1.17 7.66
N GLU A 66 4.11 -2.07 7.98
CA GLU A 66 5.29 -1.71 8.77
C GLU A 66 6.15 -0.69 8.04
N LYS A 67 6.34 -0.89 6.74
CA LYS A 67 7.10 0.07 5.94
C LYS A 67 6.40 1.42 5.89
N ALA A 68 5.07 1.44 5.74
CA ALA A 68 4.30 2.69 5.72
C ALA A 68 4.45 3.44 7.03
N LYS A 69 4.39 2.74 8.16
CA LYS A 69 4.58 3.37 9.48
C LYS A 69 5.98 3.97 9.61
N GLU A 70 6.98 3.28 9.10
CA GLU A 70 8.35 3.78 9.06
C GLU A 70 8.44 5.04 8.20
N LEU A 71 7.75 5.04 7.06
CA LEU A 71 7.72 6.20 6.17
C LEU A 71 7.00 7.39 6.78
N MET A 72 5.98 7.14 7.59
CA MET A 72 5.32 8.22 8.31
C MET A 72 6.32 8.95 9.22
N ARG A 73 7.18 8.20 9.88
CA ARG A 73 8.23 8.81 10.69
C ARG A 73 9.25 9.55 9.83
N LYS A 74 9.65 8.94 8.72
CA LYS A 74 10.61 9.53 7.79
C LYS A 74 10.13 10.88 7.24
N TYR A 75 8.86 10.95 6.88
CA TYR A 75 8.27 12.15 6.30
C TYR A 75 7.54 13.02 7.32
N ASN A 76 7.70 12.70 8.60
CA ASN A 76 7.13 13.47 9.71
C ASN A 76 5.61 13.65 9.60
N ILE A 77 4.94 12.57 9.24
CA ILE A 77 3.48 12.55 9.14
C ILE A 77 2.92 11.93 10.41
N LYS A 78 2.00 12.62 11.04
CA LYS A 78 1.36 12.13 12.27
C LYS A 78 -0.03 11.61 11.96
N ASP A 79 -0.33 10.52 12.61
CA ASP A 79 -1.63 9.87 12.50
C ASP A 79 -2.72 10.68 13.22
#